data_022cf5f10ea47dbc78fef60cf5b44693
#
_entry.id   022cf5f10ea47dbc78fef60cf5b44693
#
_cell.length_a   1.000
_cell.length_b   1.000
_cell.length_c   1.000
_cell.angle_alpha   90.00
_cell.angle_beta   90.00
_cell.angle_gamma   90.00
#
_symmetry.space_group_name_H-M   'P 1'
#
loop_
_entity.id
_entity.type
_entity.pdbx_description
1 polymer ?
#
loop_
_entity_poly.entity_id
_entity_poly.type
_entity_poly.pdbx_seq_one_letter_code
_entity_poly.pdbx_strand_id
1 'polypeptide(L)'
;MSDSLPSTSSSTALQSLAWLAIGRTGADIEKLVREVRQQVRRDRRELTWTDIEQALGAQRMTMSDDLRWRVAVHEAGHAMAWTLLDIGKVESVTIGLREMGEVAVDRYRHLAQTEIWLTRVMAAILAGRVAEQLVIGEVMAGSGGGDESDLAKATLVALDAETSLGFSEHQPLIYRASLRGFDVLTLDRELAERVNGRLIAAETLAHDLLVRHEANVLRIATRLSKTGVMSGEELRQLMGIDGDGTPAEDS
;
A
#
# COMPACT_ATOMS: atom_id res chain seq x y z
N MET A 1 -31.81 -34.57 19.38
CA MET A 1 -31.93 -33.11 19.41
C MET A 1 -30.57 -32.57 19.02
N SER A 2 -30.44 -32.17 17.75
CA SER A 2 -29.18 -31.69 17.19
C SER A 2 -29.14 -30.18 17.36
N ASP A 3 -28.26 -29.71 18.22
CA ASP A 3 -27.96 -28.27 18.38
C ASP A 3 -27.14 -27.82 17.18
N SER A 4 -27.81 -27.16 16.25
CA SER A 4 -27.16 -26.41 15.18
C SER A 4 -26.71 -25.05 15.70
N LEU A 5 -25.42 -24.89 15.92
CA LEU A 5 -24.77 -23.61 16.22
C LEU A 5 -25.02 -22.59 15.09
N PRO A 6 -25.24 -21.31 15.40
CA PRO A 6 -25.45 -20.28 14.39
C PRO A 6 -24.13 -19.99 13.65
N SER A 7 -24.01 -20.46 12.41
CA SER A 7 -22.79 -20.43 11.61
C SER A 7 -22.39 -19.04 11.08
N THR A 8 -23.26 -18.04 11.14
CA THR A 8 -23.03 -16.71 10.57
C THR A 8 -22.26 -15.74 11.50
N SER A 9 -22.48 -15.81 12.81
CA SER A 9 -21.80 -14.89 13.75
C SER A 9 -20.32 -15.24 13.98
N SER A 10 -19.96 -16.51 13.95
CA SER A 10 -18.57 -16.96 14.13
C SER A 10 -17.70 -16.64 12.92
N SER A 11 -18.24 -16.70 11.70
CA SER A 11 -17.51 -16.35 10.46
C SER A 11 -17.15 -14.88 10.43
N THR A 12 -18.08 -13.99 10.78
CA THR A 12 -17.85 -12.54 10.82
C THR A 12 -16.82 -12.14 11.89
N ALA A 13 -16.90 -12.77 13.09
CA ALA A 13 -15.92 -12.51 14.16
C ALA A 13 -14.52 -12.99 13.78
N LEU A 14 -14.40 -14.18 13.18
CA LEU A 14 -13.11 -14.69 12.68
C LEU A 14 -12.53 -13.82 11.57
N GLN A 15 -13.37 -13.29 10.70
CA GLN A 15 -12.94 -12.39 9.64
C GLN A 15 -12.40 -11.06 10.21
N SER A 16 -13.09 -10.47 11.20
CA SER A 16 -12.61 -9.27 11.91
C SER A 16 -11.25 -9.53 12.58
N LEU A 17 -11.09 -10.68 13.26
CA LEU A 17 -9.81 -11.05 13.89
C LEU A 17 -8.71 -11.29 12.87
N ALA A 18 -9.02 -11.93 11.73
CA ALA A 18 -8.06 -12.14 10.66
C ALA A 18 -7.52 -10.81 10.11
N TRP A 19 -8.39 -9.82 9.95
CA TRP A 19 -8.00 -8.46 9.54
C TRP A 19 -7.10 -7.78 10.57
N LEU A 20 -7.40 -7.93 11.86
CA LEU A 20 -6.58 -7.37 12.94
C LEU A 20 -5.23 -8.09 13.08
N ALA A 21 -5.15 -9.33 12.59
CA ALA A 21 -3.96 -10.17 12.63
C ALA A 21 -3.05 -10.04 11.39
N ILE A 22 -3.47 -9.27 10.37
CA ILE A 22 -2.64 -9.05 9.16
C ILE A 22 -1.24 -8.56 9.56
N GLY A 23 -0.23 -9.11 8.88
CA GLY A 23 1.16 -8.80 9.12
C GLY A 23 1.78 -9.47 10.36
N ARG A 24 1.05 -10.32 11.10
CA ARG A 24 1.59 -11.12 12.21
C ARG A 24 1.95 -12.52 11.74
N THR A 25 3.00 -13.08 12.31
CA THR A 25 3.31 -14.51 12.12
C THR A 25 2.37 -15.36 12.97
N GLY A 26 2.22 -16.64 12.60
CA GLY A 26 1.46 -17.59 13.45
C GLY A 26 2.00 -17.66 14.88
N ALA A 27 3.32 -17.54 15.07
CA ALA A 27 3.96 -17.50 16.38
C ALA A 27 3.58 -16.25 17.19
N ASP A 28 3.46 -15.08 16.56
CA ASP A 28 3.00 -13.85 17.22
C ASP A 28 1.56 -13.98 17.69
N ILE A 29 0.68 -14.57 16.86
CA ILE A 29 -0.72 -14.80 17.19
C ILE A 29 -0.83 -15.80 18.35
N GLU A 30 -0.09 -16.91 18.29
CA GLU A 30 -0.08 -17.90 19.37
C GLU A 30 0.39 -17.29 20.69
N LYS A 31 1.46 -16.49 20.67
CA LYS A 31 1.96 -15.76 21.83
C LYS A 31 0.90 -14.83 22.40
N LEU A 32 0.27 -14.01 21.57
CA LEU A 32 -0.78 -13.08 21.96
C LEU A 32 -1.96 -13.81 22.60
N VAL A 33 -2.47 -14.87 21.97
CA VAL A 33 -3.60 -15.66 22.52
C VAL A 33 -3.24 -16.27 23.87
N ARG A 34 -2.00 -16.75 24.03
CA ARG A 34 -1.49 -17.28 25.31
C ARG A 34 -1.45 -16.21 26.40
N GLU A 35 -0.98 -15.02 26.08
CA GLU A 35 -0.93 -13.88 27.01
C GLU A 35 -2.33 -13.43 27.43
N VAL A 36 -3.26 -13.31 26.48
CA VAL A 36 -4.66 -12.95 26.76
C VAL A 36 -5.32 -14.02 27.64
N ARG A 37 -5.17 -15.30 27.32
CA ARG A 37 -5.68 -16.41 28.16
C ARG A 37 -5.13 -16.35 29.58
N GLN A 38 -3.84 -16.01 29.73
CA GLN A 38 -3.24 -15.91 31.05
C GLN A 38 -3.82 -14.72 31.84
N GLN A 39 -4.07 -13.59 31.20
CA GLN A 39 -4.69 -12.43 31.82
C GLN A 39 -6.12 -12.74 32.29
N VAL A 40 -6.95 -13.29 31.38
CA VAL A 40 -8.34 -13.64 31.65
C VAL A 40 -8.47 -14.65 32.82
N ARG A 41 -7.52 -15.62 32.93
CA ARG A 41 -7.45 -16.55 34.08
C ARG A 41 -7.13 -15.83 35.39
N ARG A 42 -6.23 -14.82 35.38
CA ARG A 42 -5.96 -13.99 36.56
C ARG A 42 -7.19 -13.22 37.00
N ASP A 43 -7.96 -12.73 36.01
CA ASP A 43 -9.20 -11.98 36.23
C ASP A 43 -10.38 -12.90 36.63
N ARG A 44 -10.19 -14.24 36.63
CA ARG A 44 -11.17 -15.28 36.97
C ARG A 44 -12.45 -15.20 36.13
N ARG A 45 -12.33 -14.89 34.83
CA ARG A 45 -13.44 -14.81 33.87
C ARG A 45 -13.17 -15.69 32.65
N GLU A 46 -14.17 -15.84 31.79
CA GLU A 46 -14.05 -16.55 30.54
C GLU A 46 -13.43 -15.66 29.43
N LEU A 47 -12.71 -16.29 28.51
CA LEU A 47 -12.14 -15.66 27.33
C LEU A 47 -13.25 -15.34 26.32
N THR A 48 -13.30 -14.10 25.84
CA THR A 48 -14.22 -13.63 24.81
C THR A 48 -13.49 -13.23 23.52
N TRP A 49 -14.20 -13.14 22.42
CA TRP A 49 -13.67 -12.61 21.17
C TRP A 49 -13.18 -11.17 21.31
N THR A 50 -13.88 -10.36 22.10
CA THR A 50 -13.52 -8.97 22.41
C THR A 50 -12.15 -8.86 23.09
N ASP A 51 -11.76 -9.82 23.91
CA ASP A 51 -10.44 -9.84 24.55
C ASP A 51 -9.33 -9.99 23.51
N ILE A 52 -9.53 -10.84 22.51
CA ILE A 52 -8.58 -11.04 21.41
C ILE A 52 -8.55 -9.79 20.51
N GLU A 53 -9.72 -9.22 20.18
CA GLU A 53 -9.82 -7.99 19.38
C GLU A 53 -9.09 -6.82 20.06
N GLN A 54 -9.32 -6.64 21.36
CA GLN A 54 -8.63 -5.60 22.14
C GLN A 54 -7.12 -5.81 22.18
N ALA A 55 -6.66 -7.03 22.40
CA ALA A 55 -5.23 -7.35 22.43
C ALA A 55 -4.56 -7.15 21.06
N LEU A 56 -5.25 -7.52 19.98
CA LEU A 56 -4.80 -7.26 18.62
C LEU A 56 -4.78 -5.75 18.31
N GLY A 57 -5.80 -5.02 18.79
CA GLY A 57 -5.92 -3.57 18.61
C GLY A 57 -4.97 -2.74 19.47
N ALA A 58 -4.55 -3.24 20.62
CA ALA A 58 -3.69 -2.52 21.58
C ALA A 58 -2.27 -2.20 21.03
N GLN A 59 -1.84 -2.89 19.97
CA GLN A 59 -0.55 -2.64 19.32
C GLN A 59 -0.67 -1.71 18.10
N ARG A 60 -1.84 -1.12 17.87
CA ARG A 60 -2.01 -0.11 16.82
C ARG A 60 -1.32 1.19 17.22
N MET A 61 -0.72 1.84 16.23
CA MET A 61 -0.17 3.18 16.44
C MET A 61 -1.29 4.15 16.78
N THR A 62 -1.10 4.95 17.83
CA THR A 62 -2.01 6.05 18.15
C THR A 62 -1.77 7.18 17.15
N MET A 63 -2.77 7.49 16.35
CA MET A 63 -2.76 8.57 15.37
C MET A 63 -3.86 9.57 15.70
N SER A 64 -3.61 10.86 15.49
CA SER A 64 -4.69 11.85 15.44
C SER A 64 -5.62 11.56 14.25
N ASP A 65 -6.85 12.05 14.31
CA ASP A 65 -7.80 11.87 13.20
C ASP A 65 -7.28 12.50 11.90
N ASP A 66 -6.60 13.65 11.98
CA ASP A 66 -5.97 14.29 10.84
C ASP A 66 -4.85 13.40 10.23
N LEU A 67 -3.93 12.91 11.04
CA LEU A 67 -2.86 12.03 10.56
C LEU A 67 -3.45 10.74 9.96
N ARG A 68 -4.46 10.15 10.61
CA ARG A 68 -5.15 8.96 10.12
C ARG A 68 -5.79 9.17 8.76
N TRP A 69 -6.42 10.34 8.56
CA TRP A 69 -7.00 10.72 7.28
C TRP A 69 -5.94 10.88 6.20
N ARG A 70 -4.84 11.59 6.50
CA ARG A 70 -3.73 11.80 5.56
C ARG A 70 -3.10 10.48 5.11
N VAL A 71 -2.81 9.59 6.06
CA VAL A 71 -2.29 8.26 5.74
C VAL A 71 -3.30 7.45 4.92
N ALA A 72 -4.59 7.51 5.24
CA ALA A 72 -5.61 6.82 4.47
C ALA A 72 -5.71 7.31 3.02
N VAL A 73 -5.55 8.60 2.78
CA VAL A 73 -5.50 9.20 1.42
C VAL A 73 -4.26 8.72 0.68
N HIS A 74 -3.10 8.73 1.34
CA HIS A 74 -1.83 8.24 0.78
C HIS A 74 -1.94 6.79 0.33
N GLU A 75 -2.36 5.89 1.21
CA GLU A 75 -2.50 4.46 0.90
C GLU A 75 -3.59 4.19 -0.16
N ALA A 76 -4.66 4.99 -0.18
CA ALA A 76 -5.67 4.90 -1.23
C ALA A 76 -5.09 5.23 -2.61
N GLY A 77 -4.20 6.21 -2.69
CA GLY A 77 -3.46 6.55 -3.92
C GLY A 77 -2.66 5.37 -4.45
N HIS A 78 -1.83 4.76 -3.60
CA HIS A 78 -1.05 3.58 -3.96
C HIS A 78 -1.96 2.42 -4.40
N ALA A 79 -2.95 2.07 -3.59
CA ALA A 79 -3.83 0.94 -3.86
C ALA A 79 -4.56 1.09 -5.21
N MET A 80 -5.02 2.29 -5.52
CA MET A 80 -5.65 2.59 -6.80
C MET A 80 -4.69 2.48 -7.97
N ALA A 81 -3.50 3.06 -7.86
CA ALA A 81 -2.52 3.03 -8.95
C ALA A 81 -2.04 1.60 -9.23
N TRP A 82 -1.73 0.80 -8.19
CA TRP A 82 -1.38 -0.61 -8.38
C TRP A 82 -2.48 -1.39 -9.10
N THR A 83 -3.74 -1.15 -8.76
CA THR A 83 -4.90 -1.84 -9.35
C THR A 83 -5.15 -1.39 -10.79
N LEU A 84 -5.20 -0.08 -11.05
CA LEU A 84 -5.59 0.46 -12.36
C LEU A 84 -4.47 0.39 -13.41
N LEU A 85 -3.21 0.36 -12.99
CA LEU A 85 -2.08 0.17 -13.90
C LEU A 85 -1.82 -1.30 -14.24
N ASP A 86 -2.52 -2.21 -13.58
CA ASP A 86 -2.48 -3.66 -13.79
C ASP A 86 -1.05 -4.23 -13.76
N ILE A 87 -0.30 -3.87 -12.71
CA ILE A 87 1.10 -4.29 -12.51
C ILE A 87 1.30 -5.18 -11.30
N GLY A 88 0.24 -5.43 -10.56
CA GLY A 88 0.22 -6.30 -9.38
C GLY A 88 -1.16 -6.36 -8.76
N LYS A 89 -1.41 -7.41 -7.99
CA LYS A 89 -2.64 -7.60 -7.25
C LYS A 89 -2.50 -7.04 -5.85
N VAL A 90 -3.34 -6.07 -5.51
CA VAL A 90 -3.42 -5.59 -4.13
C VAL A 90 -4.11 -6.66 -3.28
N GLU A 91 -3.42 -7.15 -2.27
CA GLU A 91 -3.92 -8.14 -1.32
C GLU A 91 -4.60 -7.47 -0.12
N SER A 92 -3.99 -6.42 0.40
CA SER A 92 -4.55 -5.63 1.50
C SER A 92 -3.97 -4.23 1.56
N VAL A 93 -4.73 -3.34 2.20
CA VAL A 93 -4.31 -1.98 2.55
C VAL A 93 -4.50 -1.80 4.04
N THR A 94 -3.48 -1.31 4.75
CA THR A 94 -3.53 -1.13 6.20
C THR A 94 -2.99 0.24 6.62
N ILE A 95 -3.52 0.79 7.72
CA ILE A 95 -2.99 1.99 8.37
C ILE A 95 -2.88 1.78 9.88
N GLY A 96 -1.76 2.26 10.47
CA GLY A 96 -1.55 2.24 11.90
C GLY A 96 -1.37 0.85 12.52
N LEU A 97 -0.92 -0.15 11.76
CA LEU A 97 -0.61 -1.47 12.30
C LEU A 97 0.87 -1.58 12.70
N ARG A 98 1.77 -1.88 11.78
CA ARG A 98 3.23 -1.94 12.01
C ARG A 98 3.91 -0.67 11.57
N GLU A 99 3.48 -0.14 10.47
CA GLU A 99 3.90 1.11 9.87
C GLU A 99 2.73 2.10 9.87
N MET A 100 3.00 3.35 9.51
CA MET A 100 1.95 4.35 9.38
C MET A 100 0.89 3.91 8.37
N GLY A 101 1.33 3.36 7.24
CA GLY A 101 0.48 2.78 6.21
C GLY A 101 1.25 1.74 5.38
N GLU A 102 0.53 0.83 4.74
CA GLU A 102 1.11 -0.21 3.90
C GLU A 102 0.07 -0.71 2.89
N VAL A 103 0.46 -0.81 1.62
CA VAL A 103 -0.25 -1.55 0.58
C VAL A 103 0.53 -2.83 0.27
N ALA A 104 -0.03 -3.98 0.66
CA ALA A 104 0.55 -5.28 0.32
C ALA A 104 0.16 -5.67 -1.11
N VAL A 105 1.16 -5.83 -1.97
CA VAL A 105 0.98 -6.11 -3.39
C VAL A 105 1.73 -7.38 -3.79
N ASP A 106 1.04 -8.32 -4.42
CA ASP A 106 1.66 -9.40 -5.19
C ASP A 106 1.89 -8.93 -6.63
N ARG A 107 3.16 -8.64 -6.96
CA ARG A 107 3.53 -8.14 -8.30
C ARG A 107 3.41 -9.25 -9.33
N TYR A 108 2.85 -8.95 -10.48
CA TYR A 108 2.73 -9.90 -11.59
C TYR A 108 4.10 -10.22 -12.19
N ARG A 109 4.63 -11.40 -11.87
CA ARG A 109 5.95 -11.87 -12.33
C ARG A 109 6.00 -12.27 -13.80
N HIS A 110 4.84 -12.46 -14.41
CA HIS A 110 4.73 -12.84 -15.83
C HIS A 110 4.75 -11.65 -16.78
N LEU A 111 4.66 -10.43 -16.28
CA LEU A 111 4.72 -9.22 -17.10
C LEU A 111 6.15 -8.97 -17.58
N ALA A 112 6.28 -8.59 -18.85
CA ALA A 112 7.55 -8.13 -19.39
C ALA A 112 7.93 -6.80 -18.71
N GLN A 113 9.13 -6.76 -18.11
CA GLN A 113 9.65 -5.57 -17.44
C GLN A 113 10.20 -4.59 -18.48
N THR A 114 9.32 -3.97 -19.25
CA THR A 114 9.63 -2.96 -20.25
C THR A 114 9.80 -1.58 -19.62
N GLU A 115 10.26 -0.61 -20.38
CA GLU A 115 10.33 0.79 -19.94
C GLU A 115 8.95 1.34 -19.52
N ILE A 116 7.89 0.98 -20.27
CA ILE A 116 6.51 1.34 -19.94
C ILE A 116 6.10 0.72 -18.59
N TRP A 117 6.44 -0.54 -18.36
CA TRP A 117 6.18 -1.20 -17.08
C TRP A 117 6.89 -0.50 -15.93
N LEU A 118 8.16 -0.10 -16.10
CA LEU A 118 8.90 0.67 -15.08
C LEU A 118 8.25 2.02 -14.79
N THR A 119 7.79 2.73 -15.83
CA THR A 119 7.06 3.99 -15.64
C THR A 119 5.78 3.79 -14.83
N ARG A 120 5.03 2.71 -15.09
CA ARG A 120 3.84 2.35 -14.29
C ARG A 120 4.20 2.03 -12.83
N VAL A 121 5.29 1.31 -12.60
CA VAL A 121 5.77 1.00 -11.24
C VAL A 121 6.14 2.28 -10.50
N MET A 122 6.89 3.18 -11.11
CA MET A 122 7.21 4.47 -10.52
C MET A 122 5.95 5.30 -10.24
N ALA A 123 4.99 5.31 -11.16
CA ALA A 123 3.72 6.00 -10.98
C ALA A 123 2.93 5.43 -9.78
N ALA A 124 2.88 4.11 -9.63
CA ALA A 124 2.24 3.47 -8.47
C ALA A 124 2.95 3.79 -7.15
N ILE A 125 4.29 3.87 -7.15
CA ILE A 125 5.08 4.27 -5.98
C ILE A 125 4.85 5.76 -5.63
N LEU A 126 4.68 6.65 -6.60
CA LEU A 126 4.47 8.08 -6.36
C LEU A 126 3.00 8.44 -6.11
N ALA A 127 2.07 7.50 -6.32
CA ALA A 127 0.62 7.76 -6.27
C ALA A 127 0.12 8.18 -4.88
N GLY A 128 0.76 7.73 -3.79
CA GLY A 128 0.44 8.19 -2.44
C GLY A 128 0.64 9.70 -2.28
N ARG A 129 1.81 10.18 -2.66
CA ARG A 129 2.15 11.60 -2.67
C ARG A 129 1.20 12.41 -3.56
N VAL A 130 0.87 11.88 -4.73
CA VAL A 130 -0.06 12.53 -5.68
C VAL A 130 -1.48 12.61 -5.09
N ALA A 131 -1.95 11.55 -4.42
CA ALA A 131 -3.24 11.54 -3.75
C ALA A 131 -3.31 12.60 -2.63
N GLU A 132 -2.24 12.75 -1.83
CA GLU A 132 -2.16 13.81 -0.82
C GLU A 132 -2.29 15.20 -1.47
N GLN A 133 -1.53 15.48 -2.52
CA GLN A 133 -1.58 16.76 -3.21
C GLN A 133 -2.98 17.02 -3.80
N LEU A 134 -3.61 16.01 -4.38
CA LEU A 134 -4.93 16.13 -5.01
C LEU A 134 -6.05 16.36 -3.98
N VAL A 135 -6.08 15.59 -2.90
CA VAL A 135 -7.20 15.55 -1.95
C VAL A 135 -7.02 16.54 -0.80
N ILE A 136 -5.78 16.73 -0.35
CA ILE A 136 -5.47 17.54 0.84
C ILE A 136 -4.88 18.90 0.45
N GLY A 137 -4.24 18.97 -0.72
CA GLY A 137 -3.58 20.18 -1.22
C GLY A 137 -2.14 20.37 -0.73
N GLU A 138 -1.63 19.44 0.10
CA GLU A 138 -0.25 19.44 0.60
C GLU A 138 0.27 18.03 0.79
N VAL A 139 1.59 17.84 0.71
CA VAL A 139 2.26 16.54 0.80
C VAL A 139 2.96 16.40 2.14
N MET A 140 2.81 15.25 2.80
CA MET A 140 3.54 14.95 4.02
C MET A 140 5.02 14.62 3.73
N ALA A 141 5.90 14.98 4.67
CA ALA A 141 7.32 14.59 4.60
C ALA A 141 7.54 13.07 4.63
N GLY A 142 6.56 12.28 5.05
CA GLY A 142 6.64 10.82 5.11
C GLY A 142 6.78 10.13 3.74
N SER A 143 6.38 10.79 2.64
CA SER A 143 6.63 10.30 1.27
C SER A 143 8.07 10.47 0.81
N GLY A 144 8.93 11.12 1.61
CA GLY A 144 10.38 11.31 1.41
C GLY A 144 11.13 11.18 2.74
N GLY A 145 12.42 11.51 2.75
CA GLY A 145 13.23 11.69 3.97
C GLY A 145 13.97 10.46 4.50
N GLY A 146 13.75 9.26 3.96
CA GLY A 146 14.48 8.03 4.30
C GLY A 146 14.67 7.14 3.09
N ASP A 147 15.63 6.21 3.16
CA ASP A 147 15.97 5.30 2.05
C ASP A 147 14.83 4.34 1.68
N GLU A 148 13.90 4.10 2.60
CA GLU A 148 12.71 3.28 2.39
C GLU A 148 11.46 4.09 1.97
N SER A 149 11.60 5.41 1.79
CA SER A 149 10.50 6.26 1.35
C SER A 149 10.11 6.00 -0.11
N ASP A 150 8.88 6.36 -0.48
CA ASP A 150 8.41 6.20 -1.85
C ASP A 150 9.25 6.98 -2.85
N LEU A 151 9.66 8.20 -2.47
CA LEU A 151 10.53 9.01 -3.33
C LEU A 151 11.87 8.33 -3.55
N ALA A 152 12.47 7.73 -2.51
CA ALA A 152 13.72 6.99 -2.64
C ALA A 152 13.55 5.75 -3.51
N LYS A 153 12.49 4.96 -3.30
CA LYS A 153 12.18 3.77 -4.12
C LYS A 153 11.96 4.11 -5.59
N ALA A 154 11.17 5.15 -5.87
CA ALA A 154 10.95 5.61 -7.25
C ALA A 154 12.24 6.11 -7.90
N THR A 155 13.07 6.85 -7.15
CA THR A 155 14.38 7.34 -7.63
C THR A 155 15.31 6.19 -7.99
N LEU A 156 15.36 5.12 -7.19
CA LEU A 156 16.18 3.93 -7.51
C LEU A 156 15.71 3.26 -8.79
N VAL A 157 14.41 3.11 -9.01
CA VAL A 157 13.86 2.54 -10.26
C VAL A 157 14.24 3.40 -11.46
N ALA A 158 14.13 4.72 -11.36
CA ALA A 158 14.50 5.66 -12.41
C ALA A 158 16.03 5.64 -12.69
N LEU A 159 16.83 5.56 -11.64
CA LEU A 159 18.30 5.44 -11.76
C LEU A 159 18.71 4.13 -12.44
N ASP A 160 18.11 3.00 -12.06
CA ASP A 160 18.37 1.71 -12.69
C ASP A 160 17.99 1.74 -14.19
N ALA A 161 16.89 2.40 -14.57
CA ALA A 161 16.52 2.59 -15.97
C ALA A 161 17.62 3.34 -16.77
N GLU A 162 18.24 4.35 -16.16
CA GLU A 162 19.29 5.16 -16.79
C GLU A 162 20.67 4.51 -16.79
N THR A 163 20.94 3.54 -15.91
CA THR A 163 22.30 3.06 -15.69
C THR A 163 22.52 1.58 -16.02
N SER A 164 21.57 0.71 -15.66
CA SER A 164 21.78 -0.74 -15.69
C SER A 164 20.81 -1.51 -16.59
N LEU A 165 19.61 -0.96 -16.85
CA LEU A 165 18.57 -1.67 -17.60
C LEU A 165 18.56 -1.40 -19.10
N GLY A 166 19.42 -0.49 -19.58
CA GLY A 166 19.54 -0.19 -21.01
C GLY A 166 18.41 0.67 -21.59
N PHE A 167 17.66 1.40 -20.73
CA PHE A 167 16.59 2.29 -21.16
C PHE A 167 17.01 3.76 -21.28
N SER A 168 18.30 4.05 -21.07
CA SER A 168 18.83 5.39 -21.28
C SER A 168 18.94 5.73 -22.76
N GLU A 169 18.40 6.87 -23.18
CA GLU A 169 18.60 7.38 -24.53
C GLU A 169 20.05 7.81 -24.78
N HIS A 170 20.78 8.16 -23.72
CA HIS A 170 22.14 8.70 -23.82
C HIS A 170 23.19 7.63 -24.13
N GLN A 171 23.19 6.51 -23.41
CA GLN A 171 24.16 5.41 -23.58
C GLN A 171 23.50 4.06 -23.31
N PRO A 172 22.59 3.59 -24.17
CA PRO A 172 21.71 2.45 -23.86
C PRO A 172 22.44 1.10 -23.77
N LEU A 173 23.63 0.99 -24.35
CA LEU A 173 24.40 -0.27 -24.38
C LEU A 173 25.47 -0.36 -23.28
N ILE A 174 25.61 0.67 -22.44
CA ILE A 174 26.57 0.66 -21.35
C ILE A 174 25.88 0.23 -20.05
N TYR A 175 26.30 -0.94 -19.55
CA TYR A 175 25.96 -1.35 -18.21
C TYR A 175 26.82 -0.61 -17.19
N ARG A 176 26.17 0.14 -16.32
CA ARG A 176 26.80 0.74 -15.14
C ARG A 176 26.22 0.04 -13.91
N ALA A 177 27.05 -0.69 -13.18
CA ALA A 177 26.60 -1.26 -11.92
C ALA A 177 25.97 -0.15 -11.07
N SER A 178 24.75 -0.39 -10.56
CA SER A 178 24.12 0.55 -9.65
C SER A 178 25.10 0.83 -8.53
N LEU A 179 25.75 1.98 -8.56
CA LEU A 179 26.41 2.52 -7.39
C LEU A 179 25.28 2.74 -6.39
N ARG A 180 25.10 1.79 -5.51
CA ARG A 180 24.06 1.83 -4.46
C ARG A 180 24.36 3.02 -3.57
N GLY A 181 23.79 4.16 -3.91
CA GLY A 181 23.89 5.40 -3.19
C GLY A 181 23.40 6.55 -4.06
N PHE A 182 22.62 7.43 -3.48
CA PHE A 182 22.17 8.67 -4.15
C PHE A 182 23.33 9.63 -4.45
N ASP A 183 24.55 9.33 -4.00
CA ASP A 183 25.75 10.13 -4.21
C ASP A 183 26.07 10.33 -5.70
N VAL A 184 25.76 9.35 -6.54
CA VAL A 184 25.97 9.48 -7.99
C VAL A 184 25.15 10.64 -8.60
N LEU A 185 23.94 10.88 -8.10
CA LEU A 185 23.09 11.97 -8.56
C LEU A 185 23.61 13.35 -8.08
N THR A 186 24.38 13.38 -7.01
CA THR A 186 25.04 14.59 -6.54
C THR A 186 26.24 14.95 -7.43
N LEU A 187 26.92 13.93 -7.97
CA LEU A 187 28.15 14.11 -8.75
C LEU A 187 27.89 14.24 -10.26
N ASP A 188 26.81 13.64 -10.77
CA ASP A 188 26.44 13.64 -12.20
C ASP A 188 25.09 14.37 -12.37
N ARG A 189 25.18 15.67 -12.66
CA ARG A 189 24.00 16.53 -12.83
C ARG A 189 23.14 16.11 -14.03
N GLU A 190 23.74 15.71 -15.14
CA GLU A 190 23.00 15.31 -16.33
C GLU A 190 22.21 14.02 -16.06
N LEU A 191 22.81 13.06 -15.34
CA LEU A 191 22.11 11.86 -14.90
C LEU A 191 20.96 12.22 -13.94
N ALA A 192 21.18 13.13 -13.00
CA ALA A 192 20.15 13.59 -12.09
C ALA A 192 18.95 14.23 -12.81
N GLU A 193 19.22 15.05 -13.86
CA GLU A 193 18.18 15.66 -14.68
C GLU A 193 17.36 14.60 -15.45
N ARG A 194 18.00 13.56 -16.01
CA ARG A 194 17.30 12.46 -16.70
C ARG A 194 16.47 11.63 -15.72
N VAL A 195 17.02 11.28 -14.56
CA VAL A 195 16.29 10.58 -13.52
C VAL A 195 15.06 11.38 -13.06
N ASN A 196 15.23 12.68 -12.81
CA ASN A 196 14.12 13.55 -12.45
C ASN A 196 13.05 13.65 -13.56
N GLY A 197 13.47 13.67 -14.83
CA GLY A 197 12.54 13.64 -15.96
C GLY A 197 11.65 12.39 -15.97
N ARG A 198 12.20 11.20 -15.64
CA ARG A 198 11.42 9.96 -15.49
C ARG A 198 10.44 10.03 -14.32
N LEU A 199 10.87 10.60 -13.20
CA LEU A 199 9.99 10.77 -12.03
C LEU A 199 8.84 11.72 -12.32
N ILE A 200 9.07 12.84 -13.01
CA ILE A 200 8.03 13.78 -13.44
C ILE A 200 7.03 13.09 -14.38
N ALA A 201 7.50 12.31 -15.35
CA ALA A 201 6.62 11.57 -16.25
C ALA A 201 5.75 10.55 -15.50
N ALA A 202 6.32 9.85 -14.52
CA ALA A 202 5.60 8.89 -13.68
C ALA A 202 4.61 9.59 -12.74
N GLU A 203 4.98 10.71 -12.13
CA GLU A 203 4.08 11.53 -11.29
C GLU A 203 2.90 12.07 -12.11
N THR A 204 3.15 12.53 -13.34
CA THR A 204 2.10 12.97 -14.27
C THR A 204 1.13 11.82 -14.60
N LEU A 205 1.65 10.62 -14.88
CA LEU A 205 0.81 9.44 -15.12
C LEU A 205 -0.06 9.11 -13.90
N ALA A 206 0.49 9.14 -12.69
CA ALA A 206 -0.24 8.94 -11.45
C ALA A 206 -1.31 10.02 -11.25
N HIS A 207 -0.97 11.30 -11.48
CA HIS A 207 -1.89 12.42 -11.36
C HIS A 207 -3.09 12.26 -12.30
N ASP A 208 -2.84 12.03 -13.59
CA ASP A 208 -3.90 11.88 -14.59
C ASP A 208 -4.81 10.69 -14.29
N LEU A 209 -4.22 9.62 -13.72
CA LEU A 209 -4.98 8.46 -13.29
C LEU A 209 -5.90 8.81 -12.10
N LEU A 210 -5.34 9.42 -11.05
CA LEU A 210 -6.08 9.69 -9.81
C LEU A 210 -7.13 10.79 -9.98
N VAL A 211 -6.89 11.80 -10.80
CA VAL A 211 -7.87 12.84 -11.13
C VAL A 211 -9.12 12.23 -11.78
N ARG A 212 -8.95 11.30 -12.72
CA ARG A 212 -10.09 10.60 -13.36
C ARG A 212 -10.89 9.74 -12.39
N HIS A 213 -10.28 9.32 -11.29
CA HIS A 213 -10.87 8.42 -10.31
C HIS A 213 -10.95 9.01 -8.89
N GLU A 214 -10.94 10.35 -8.75
CA GLU A 214 -10.89 11.06 -7.47
C GLU A 214 -11.99 10.59 -6.49
N ALA A 215 -13.21 10.38 -7.00
CA ALA A 215 -14.31 9.87 -6.18
C ALA A 215 -14.04 8.50 -5.57
N ASN A 216 -13.27 7.64 -6.26
CA ASN A 216 -12.84 6.35 -5.74
C ASN A 216 -11.75 6.52 -4.68
N VAL A 217 -10.77 7.41 -4.89
CA VAL A 217 -9.75 7.75 -3.89
C VAL A 217 -10.43 8.16 -2.57
N LEU A 218 -11.39 9.07 -2.64
CA LEU A 218 -12.13 9.56 -1.46
C LEU A 218 -12.93 8.45 -0.78
N ARG A 219 -13.59 7.56 -1.53
CA ARG A 219 -14.35 6.43 -0.96
C ARG A 219 -13.43 5.45 -0.24
N ILE A 220 -12.30 5.09 -0.86
CA ILE A 220 -11.31 4.18 -0.29
C ILE A 220 -10.69 4.80 0.97
N ALA A 221 -10.22 6.05 0.89
CA ALA A 221 -9.63 6.77 2.02
C ALA A 221 -10.62 6.89 3.20
N THR A 222 -11.89 7.23 2.92
CA THR A 222 -12.95 7.32 3.94
C THR A 222 -13.18 5.97 4.62
N ARG A 223 -13.22 4.89 3.85
CA ARG A 223 -13.40 3.54 4.39
C ARG A 223 -12.20 3.11 5.23
N LEU A 224 -10.99 3.33 4.69
CA LEU A 224 -9.73 2.95 5.32
C LEU A 224 -9.48 3.74 6.61
N SER A 225 -9.76 5.05 6.65
CA SER A 225 -9.62 5.87 7.85
C SER A 225 -10.49 5.39 9.00
N LYS A 226 -11.68 4.83 8.72
CA LYS A 226 -12.60 4.30 9.74
C LYS A 226 -12.16 2.93 10.27
N THR A 227 -11.77 2.02 9.37
CA THR A 227 -11.51 0.61 9.73
C THR A 227 -10.03 0.32 10.01
N GLY A 228 -9.12 1.10 9.40
CA GLY A 228 -7.68 0.88 9.48
C GLY A 228 -7.18 -0.30 8.66
N VAL A 229 -8.07 -1.00 7.96
CA VAL A 229 -7.72 -2.15 7.10
C VAL A 229 -8.78 -2.37 6.03
N MET A 230 -8.35 -2.81 4.86
CA MET A 230 -9.19 -3.13 3.71
C MET A 230 -8.56 -4.30 2.94
N SER A 231 -9.36 -5.26 2.47
CA SER A 231 -8.88 -6.31 1.57
C SER A 231 -8.79 -5.83 0.14
N GLY A 232 -7.96 -6.50 -0.66
CA GLY A 232 -7.92 -6.24 -2.11
C GLY A 232 -9.25 -6.56 -2.80
N GLU A 233 -10.04 -7.49 -2.27
CA GLU A 233 -11.38 -7.76 -2.78
C GLU A 233 -12.34 -6.59 -2.49
N GLU A 234 -12.37 -6.10 -1.25
CA GLU A 234 -13.17 -4.93 -0.86
C GLU A 234 -12.74 -3.67 -1.65
N LEU A 235 -11.43 -3.52 -1.90
CA LEU A 235 -10.89 -2.44 -2.73
C LEU A 235 -11.49 -2.50 -4.14
N ARG A 236 -11.43 -3.66 -4.81
CA ARG A 236 -11.98 -3.83 -6.17
C ARG A 236 -13.49 -3.58 -6.21
N GLN A 237 -14.24 -4.07 -5.23
CA GLN A 237 -15.67 -3.81 -5.12
C GLN A 237 -15.98 -2.31 -4.99
N LEU A 238 -15.22 -1.57 -4.16
CA LEU A 238 -15.36 -0.11 -4.03
C LEU A 238 -15.00 0.64 -5.33
N MET A 239 -14.12 0.10 -6.13
CA MET A 239 -13.72 0.65 -7.43
C MET A 239 -14.70 0.29 -8.55
N GLY A 240 -15.64 -0.64 -8.32
CA GLY A 240 -16.54 -1.17 -9.36
C GLY A 240 -15.84 -2.08 -10.36
N ILE A 241 -14.75 -2.76 -9.94
CA ILE A 241 -14.00 -3.71 -10.76
C ILE A 241 -14.44 -5.12 -10.35
N ASP A 242 -15.07 -5.84 -11.27
CA ASP A 242 -15.48 -7.23 -11.05
C ASP A 242 -14.28 -8.19 -11.00
N GLY A 243 -14.45 -9.30 -10.28
CA GLY A 243 -13.45 -10.20 -9.69
C GLY A 243 -12.26 -10.71 -10.51
N ASP A 244 -12.03 -10.27 -11.75
CA ASP A 244 -10.91 -10.72 -12.59
C ASP A 244 -10.17 -9.57 -13.34
N GLY A 245 -10.28 -8.34 -12.82
CA GLY A 245 -9.45 -7.22 -13.29
C GLY A 245 -9.89 -6.54 -14.59
N THR A 246 -11.05 -6.88 -15.14
CA THR A 246 -11.58 -6.21 -16.32
C THR A 246 -12.53 -5.09 -15.88
N PRO A 247 -12.32 -3.82 -16.28
CA PRO A 247 -13.28 -2.76 -16.05
C PRO A 247 -14.60 -3.11 -16.74
N ALA A 248 -15.72 -2.91 -16.05
CA ALA A 248 -17.04 -3.01 -16.69
C ALA A 248 -17.07 -1.99 -17.85
N GLU A 249 -17.31 -2.47 -19.07
CA GLU A 249 -17.53 -1.61 -20.23
C GLU A 249 -18.77 -0.78 -19.95
N ASP A 250 -18.62 0.55 -19.94
CA ASP A 250 -19.72 1.49 -19.89
C ASP A 250 -20.61 1.26 -21.12
N SER A 251 -21.83 0.77 -20.85
CA SER A 251 -22.90 0.57 -21.85
C SER A 251 -23.70 1.83 -22.02
#